data_c898dfe7f32647eca6e65509b8125f5d
#
_entry.id   c898dfe7f32647eca6e65509b8125f5d
#
_cell.length_a   1.000
_cell.length_b   1.000
_cell.length_c   1.000
_cell.angle_alpha   90.00
_cell.angle_beta   90.00
_cell.angle_gamma   90.00
#
_symmetry.space_group_name_H-M   'P 1'
#
loop_
_entity.id
_entity.type
_entity.pdbx_description
1 polymer ?
#
loop_
_entity_poly.entity_id
_entity_poly.type
_entity_poly.pdbx_seq_one_letter_code
_entity_poly.pdbx_strand_id
1 'polypeptide(L)'
;MSALEDALAGHTVIVALPAGGVADWVAVGEVLADEGLTAWAWPADRLDQLPEALAIFGRRVRIGVAGAWNLDDMAAASEAGAAFWLVPHAVPAGAEAPLPFLAGALTPTEVVGAYQARSAPVLVVPADALGSSYARTLPVLVPGVDVVPWGRLERYQCEMWLDAGAVAVVVQDVIVRPEISPDVNPLEEVARRAASFGNWRQLETRRADGVGA
;
A
#
# COMPACT_ATOMS: atom_id res chain seq x y z
N MET A 1 -13.31 4.96 -13.90
CA MET A 1 -12.56 4.53 -12.69
C MET A 1 -12.25 3.05 -12.83
N SER A 2 -11.03 2.64 -12.60
CA SER A 2 -10.69 1.22 -12.58
C SER A 2 -11.20 0.57 -11.28
N ALA A 3 -11.44 -0.75 -11.29
CA ALA A 3 -11.85 -1.48 -10.08
C ALA A 3 -10.86 -1.28 -8.91
N LEU A 4 -9.61 -0.96 -9.22
CA LEU A 4 -8.60 -0.66 -8.21
C LEU A 4 -8.75 0.76 -7.62
N GLU A 5 -9.07 1.77 -8.44
CA GLU A 5 -9.33 3.13 -7.95
C GLU A 5 -10.49 3.12 -6.98
N ASP A 6 -11.54 2.36 -7.28
CA ASP A 6 -12.66 2.12 -6.36
C ASP A 6 -12.20 1.34 -5.12
N ALA A 7 -11.32 0.35 -5.29
CA ALA A 7 -10.77 -0.44 -4.18
C ALA A 7 -9.90 0.40 -3.24
N LEU A 8 -9.13 1.34 -3.76
CA LEU A 8 -8.32 2.26 -2.97
C LEU A 8 -9.13 3.45 -2.42
N ALA A 9 -10.31 3.74 -2.99
CA ALA A 9 -11.22 4.81 -2.53
C ALA A 9 -10.52 6.17 -2.30
N GLY A 10 -9.54 6.51 -3.15
CA GLY A 10 -8.77 7.75 -3.06
C GLY A 10 -7.69 7.78 -1.99
N HIS A 11 -7.37 6.63 -1.37
CA HIS A 11 -6.23 6.55 -0.45
C HIS A 11 -4.91 6.53 -1.23
N THR A 12 -4.00 7.44 -0.88
CA THR A 12 -2.66 7.55 -1.50
C THR A 12 -1.57 6.87 -0.69
N VAL A 13 -1.79 6.58 0.60
CA VAL A 13 -0.86 5.84 1.45
C VAL A 13 -1.52 4.58 1.95
N ILE A 14 -0.91 3.44 1.67
CA ILE A 14 -1.30 2.13 2.18
C ILE A 14 -0.22 1.68 3.17
N VAL A 15 -0.61 1.36 4.39
CA VAL A 15 0.32 0.81 5.40
C VAL A 15 0.33 -0.71 5.28
N ALA A 16 1.46 -1.29 4.86
CA ALA A 16 1.65 -2.73 4.93
C ALA A 16 1.95 -3.12 6.39
N LEU A 17 1.03 -3.87 7.00
CA LEU A 17 1.19 -4.31 8.37
C LEU A 17 2.20 -5.47 8.44
N PRO A 18 3.18 -5.44 9.37
CA PRO A 18 4.06 -6.56 9.58
C PRO A 18 3.32 -7.77 10.18
N ALA A 19 3.98 -8.93 10.20
CA ALA A 19 3.42 -10.13 10.81
C ALA A 19 3.04 -9.88 12.28
N GLY A 20 1.84 -10.34 12.68
CA GLY A 20 1.31 -10.15 14.03
C GLY A 20 -0.16 -10.59 14.09
N GLY A 21 -0.69 -10.81 15.30
CA GLY A 21 -2.10 -11.12 15.52
C GLY A 21 -2.96 -9.86 15.63
N VAL A 22 -4.28 -10.01 15.47
CA VAL A 22 -5.23 -8.89 15.60
C VAL A 22 -5.05 -8.16 16.94
N ALA A 23 -4.85 -8.92 18.03
CA ALA A 23 -4.66 -8.32 19.36
C ALA A 23 -3.47 -7.35 19.43
N ASP A 24 -2.41 -7.63 18.66
CA ASP A 24 -1.22 -6.76 18.60
C ASP A 24 -1.52 -5.45 17.85
N TRP A 25 -2.51 -5.49 16.95
CA TRP A 25 -2.84 -4.38 16.05
C TRP A 25 -3.95 -3.47 16.55
N VAL A 26 -4.72 -3.84 17.61
CA VAL A 26 -5.83 -2.99 18.07
C VAL A 26 -5.36 -1.59 18.43
N ALA A 27 -4.38 -1.48 19.33
CA ALA A 27 -3.88 -0.17 19.77
C ALA A 27 -3.13 0.59 18.66
N VAL A 28 -2.33 -0.11 17.87
CA VAL A 28 -1.61 0.46 16.70
C VAL A 28 -2.61 0.92 15.64
N GLY A 29 -3.64 0.14 15.36
CA GLY A 29 -4.67 0.45 14.38
C GLY A 29 -5.47 1.70 14.76
N GLU A 30 -5.80 1.90 16.04
CA GLU A 30 -6.43 3.15 16.49
C GLU A 30 -5.53 4.34 16.21
N VAL A 31 -4.24 4.25 16.55
CA VAL A 31 -3.26 5.31 16.25
C VAL A 31 -3.17 5.62 14.75
N LEU A 32 -3.08 4.59 13.90
CA LEU A 32 -3.03 4.78 12.44
C LEU A 32 -4.30 5.45 11.92
N ALA A 33 -5.46 5.00 12.39
CA ALA A 33 -6.76 5.55 11.97
C ALA A 33 -6.95 7.01 12.43
N ASP A 34 -6.54 7.35 13.64
CA ASP A 34 -6.60 8.72 14.18
C ASP A 34 -5.70 9.68 13.40
N GLU A 35 -4.55 9.21 12.94
CA GLU A 35 -3.63 9.97 12.09
C GLU A 35 -4.07 10.00 10.59
N GLY A 36 -5.22 9.38 10.27
CA GLY A 36 -5.78 9.38 8.91
C GLY A 36 -5.16 8.37 7.95
N LEU A 37 -4.33 7.46 8.43
CA LEU A 37 -3.79 6.35 7.65
C LEU A 37 -4.78 5.19 7.64
N THR A 38 -5.81 5.31 6.80
CA THR A 38 -6.99 4.45 6.81
C THR A 38 -7.04 3.46 5.63
N ALA A 39 -5.92 3.15 4.99
CA ALA A 39 -5.77 2.04 4.05
C ALA A 39 -4.63 1.13 4.53
N TRP A 40 -4.94 -0.15 4.74
CA TRP A 40 -3.95 -1.12 5.25
C TRP A 40 -3.91 -2.36 4.36
N ALA A 41 -2.71 -2.95 4.25
CA ALA A 41 -2.51 -4.27 3.66
C ALA A 41 -2.21 -5.27 4.78
N TRP A 42 -3.17 -6.17 5.03
CA TRP A 42 -3.08 -7.25 6.01
C TRP A 42 -2.14 -8.34 5.49
N PRO A 43 -1.29 -8.96 6.33
CA PRO A 43 -0.40 -10.02 5.86
C PRO A 43 -1.16 -11.31 5.55
N ALA A 44 -0.87 -11.91 4.39
CA ALA A 44 -1.56 -13.11 3.91
C ALA A 44 -1.30 -14.36 4.78
N ASP A 45 -0.23 -14.40 5.56
CA ASP A 45 0.04 -15.47 6.51
C ASP A 45 -0.84 -15.44 7.76
N ARG A 46 -1.73 -14.45 7.86
CA ARG A 46 -2.72 -14.25 8.93
C ARG A 46 -4.15 -14.07 8.40
N LEU A 47 -4.48 -14.72 7.30
CA LEU A 47 -5.82 -14.66 6.71
C LEU A 47 -6.91 -15.20 7.63
N ASP A 48 -6.59 -16.15 8.50
CA ASP A 48 -7.47 -16.69 9.52
C ASP A 48 -8.02 -15.60 10.47
N GLN A 49 -7.29 -14.50 10.66
CA GLN A 49 -7.66 -13.38 11.52
C GLN A 49 -8.22 -12.17 10.76
N LEU A 50 -8.24 -12.21 9.43
CA LEU A 50 -8.77 -11.11 8.61
C LEU A 50 -10.25 -10.79 8.90
N PRO A 51 -11.17 -11.76 9.11
CA PRO A 51 -12.55 -11.45 9.46
C PRO A 51 -12.67 -10.65 10.77
N GLU A 52 -11.84 -10.97 11.77
CA GLU A 52 -11.82 -10.23 13.04
C GLU A 52 -11.28 -8.81 12.85
N ALA A 53 -10.19 -8.64 12.10
CA ALA A 53 -9.64 -7.32 11.76
C ALA A 53 -10.67 -6.45 11.02
N LEU A 54 -11.41 -7.01 10.08
CA LEU A 54 -12.49 -6.34 9.35
C LEU A 54 -13.67 -5.99 10.27
N ALA A 55 -14.01 -6.83 11.23
CA ALA A 55 -15.06 -6.54 12.19
C ALA A 55 -14.71 -5.34 13.09
N ILE A 56 -13.45 -5.21 13.47
CA ILE A 56 -12.95 -4.12 14.34
C ILE A 56 -12.79 -2.82 13.53
N PHE A 57 -12.13 -2.87 12.39
CA PHE A 57 -11.66 -1.68 11.68
C PHE A 57 -12.39 -1.40 10.36
N GLY A 58 -13.03 -2.39 9.74
CA GLY A 58 -13.53 -2.32 8.36
C GLY A 58 -14.54 -1.21 8.07
N ARG A 59 -15.15 -0.61 9.11
CA ARG A 59 -16.02 0.55 8.95
C ARG A 59 -15.27 1.87 8.75
N ARG A 60 -14.03 1.95 9.22
CA ARG A 60 -13.19 3.16 9.23
C ARG A 60 -11.96 3.03 8.36
N VAL A 61 -11.56 1.80 8.07
CA VAL A 61 -10.31 1.47 7.39
C VAL A 61 -10.59 0.59 6.19
N ARG A 62 -9.93 0.88 5.08
CA ARG A 62 -9.91 0.07 3.88
C ARG A 62 -8.86 -1.01 4.02
N ILE A 63 -9.25 -2.26 4.22
CA ILE A 63 -8.33 -3.37 4.41
C ILE A 63 -8.25 -4.20 3.14
N GLY A 64 -7.05 -4.29 2.58
CA GLY A 64 -6.65 -5.27 1.58
C GLY A 64 -5.69 -6.27 2.18
N VAL A 65 -5.11 -7.13 1.36
CA VAL A 65 -4.15 -8.16 1.75
C VAL A 65 -2.85 -8.00 0.96
N ALA A 66 -1.72 -8.31 1.58
CA ALA A 66 -0.41 -8.39 0.93
C ALA A 66 0.12 -9.82 1.03
N GLY A 67 0.39 -10.46 -0.11
CA GLY A 67 0.86 -11.85 -0.13
C GLY A 67 1.10 -12.41 -1.51
N ALA A 68 1.61 -13.62 -1.56
CA ALA A 68 1.85 -14.33 -2.81
C ALA A 68 0.54 -14.54 -3.59
N TRP A 69 0.69 -14.79 -4.89
CA TRP A 69 -0.44 -15.17 -5.74
C TRP A 69 -0.97 -16.55 -5.34
N ASN A 70 -2.17 -16.59 -4.80
CA ASN A 70 -2.87 -17.81 -4.42
C ASN A 70 -4.39 -17.55 -4.55
N LEU A 71 -5.04 -18.24 -5.48
CA LEU A 71 -6.47 -18.01 -5.77
C LEU A 71 -7.39 -18.44 -4.63
N ASP A 72 -7.06 -19.48 -3.88
CA ASP A 72 -7.87 -19.96 -2.76
C ASP A 72 -7.82 -18.94 -1.60
N ASP A 73 -6.63 -18.42 -1.29
CA ASP A 73 -6.45 -17.37 -0.29
C ASP A 73 -7.12 -16.06 -0.70
N MET A 74 -7.03 -15.71 -1.99
CA MET A 74 -7.69 -14.52 -2.54
C MET A 74 -9.21 -14.64 -2.51
N ALA A 75 -9.76 -15.86 -2.74
CA ALA A 75 -11.18 -16.12 -2.62
C ALA A 75 -11.64 -15.99 -1.17
N ALA A 76 -10.92 -16.59 -0.23
CA ALA A 76 -11.22 -16.46 1.20
C ALA A 76 -11.16 -15.00 1.68
N ALA A 77 -10.16 -14.23 1.23
CA ALA A 77 -10.05 -12.82 1.55
C ALA A 77 -11.21 -12.00 0.96
N SER A 78 -11.62 -12.29 -0.27
CA SER A 78 -12.77 -11.66 -0.93
C SER A 78 -14.07 -11.94 -0.19
N GLU A 79 -14.30 -13.19 0.20
CA GLU A 79 -15.49 -13.60 1.00
C GLU A 79 -15.51 -12.92 2.37
N ALA A 80 -14.33 -12.75 2.99
CA ALA A 80 -14.19 -12.00 4.25
C ALA A 80 -14.48 -10.50 4.09
N GLY A 81 -14.37 -9.94 2.87
CA GLY A 81 -14.62 -8.53 2.58
C GLY A 81 -13.34 -7.68 2.39
N ALA A 82 -12.20 -8.31 2.09
CA ALA A 82 -11.00 -7.56 1.71
C ALA A 82 -11.22 -6.74 0.44
N ALA A 83 -10.62 -5.55 0.38
CA ALA A 83 -10.84 -4.61 -0.69
C ALA A 83 -9.92 -4.83 -1.90
N PHE A 84 -8.71 -5.31 -1.69
CA PHE A 84 -7.68 -5.50 -2.72
C PHE A 84 -6.63 -6.52 -2.27
N TRP A 85 -5.80 -6.96 -3.24
CA TRP A 85 -4.65 -7.83 -2.97
C TRP A 85 -3.38 -7.26 -3.61
N LEU A 86 -2.30 -7.18 -2.86
CA LEU A 86 -0.97 -6.77 -3.32
C LEU A 86 -0.10 -8.01 -3.50
N VAL A 87 0.25 -8.34 -4.74
CA VAL A 87 1.11 -9.47 -5.08
C VAL A 87 2.54 -8.96 -5.30
N PRO A 88 3.54 -9.33 -4.49
CA PRO A 88 4.89 -8.75 -4.57
C PRO A 88 5.72 -9.26 -5.77
N HIS A 89 5.16 -10.03 -6.65
CA HIS A 89 5.84 -10.61 -7.81
C HIS A 89 4.93 -10.61 -9.06
N ALA A 90 5.49 -10.99 -10.21
CA ALA A 90 4.73 -11.13 -11.43
C ALA A 90 3.66 -12.23 -11.30
N VAL A 91 2.54 -12.02 -11.96
CA VAL A 91 1.45 -13.01 -12.06
C VAL A 91 1.31 -13.50 -13.50
N PRO A 92 0.67 -14.66 -13.74
CA PRO A 92 0.44 -15.15 -15.09
C PRO A 92 -0.30 -14.13 -15.97
N ALA A 93 0.03 -14.08 -17.25
CA ALA A 93 -0.70 -13.25 -18.21
C ALA A 93 -2.17 -13.71 -18.29
N GLY A 94 -3.10 -12.77 -18.29
CA GLY A 94 -4.54 -13.06 -18.27
C GLY A 94 -5.07 -13.59 -16.93
N ALA A 95 -4.27 -13.49 -15.86
CA ALA A 95 -4.72 -13.89 -14.53
C ALA A 95 -5.95 -13.10 -14.11
N GLU A 96 -6.97 -13.80 -13.63
CA GLU A 96 -8.18 -13.26 -13.03
C GLU A 96 -8.23 -13.66 -11.56
N ALA A 97 -8.79 -12.82 -10.72
CA ALA A 97 -8.95 -13.06 -9.30
C ALA A 97 -10.31 -12.56 -8.80
N PRO A 98 -10.80 -13.12 -7.67
CA PRO A 98 -12.10 -12.76 -7.11
C PRO A 98 -12.15 -11.35 -6.49
N LEU A 99 -11.01 -10.65 -6.38
CA LEU A 99 -10.91 -9.26 -5.92
C LEU A 99 -9.87 -8.48 -6.72
N PRO A 100 -9.93 -7.13 -6.75
CA PRO A 100 -8.93 -6.30 -7.41
C PRO A 100 -7.53 -6.58 -6.86
N PHE A 101 -6.53 -6.69 -7.75
CA PHE A 101 -5.15 -6.92 -7.32
C PHE A 101 -4.13 -6.14 -8.14
N LEU A 102 -2.97 -5.91 -7.54
CA LEU A 102 -1.78 -5.35 -8.17
C LEU A 102 -0.71 -6.42 -8.28
N ALA A 103 -0.09 -6.53 -9.45
CA ALA A 103 1.02 -7.44 -9.71
C ALA A 103 2.35 -6.70 -9.59
N GLY A 104 3.34 -7.36 -8.98
CA GLY A 104 4.67 -6.83 -8.74
C GLY A 104 5.57 -6.85 -9.97
N ALA A 105 6.37 -5.80 -10.11
CA ALA A 105 7.44 -5.65 -11.09
C ALA A 105 8.50 -4.70 -10.51
N LEU A 106 9.72 -4.73 -11.05
CA LEU A 106 10.76 -3.81 -10.59
C LEU A 106 11.44 -3.08 -11.75
N THR A 107 11.87 -3.78 -12.77
CA THR A 107 12.57 -3.19 -13.91
C THR A 107 11.59 -2.53 -14.91
N PRO A 108 12.03 -1.54 -15.70
CA PRO A 108 11.16 -0.91 -16.70
C PRO A 108 10.51 -1.91 -17.66
N THR A 109 11.22 -2.95 -18.07
CA THR A 109 10.69 -3.99 -18.95
C THR A 109 9.56 -4.80 -18.28
N GLU A 110 9.75 -5.18 -17.02
CA GLU A 110 8.72 -5.89 -16.25
C GLU A 110 7.50 -4.99 -16.01
N VAL A 111 7.71 -3.72 -15.68
CA VAL A 111 6.64 -2.73 -15.45
C VAL A 111 5.79 -2.56 -16.72
N VAL A 112 6.41 -2.37 -17.88
CA VAL A 112 5.69 -2.28 -19.17
C VAL A 112 4.93 -3.57 -19.46
N GLY A 113 5.57 -4.74 -19.26
CA GLY A 113 4.92 -6.04 -19.50
C GLY A 113 3.71 -6.27 -18.58
N ALA A 114 3.83 -5.96 -17.29
CA ALA A 114 2.75 -6.10 -16.33
C ALA A 114 1.58 -5.16 -16.65
N TYR A 115 1.86 -3.91 -17.02
CA TYR A 115 0.84 -2.93 -17.41
C TYR A 115 0.11 -3.35 -18.68
N GLN A 116 0.84 -3.75 -19.73
CA GLN A 116 0.25 -4.18 -21.01
C GLN A 116 -0.63 -5.42 -20.86
N ALA A 117 -0.25 -6.33 -19.95
CA ALA A 117 -1.01 -7.54 -19.71
C ALA A 117 -2.37 -7.29 -19.05
N ARG A 118 -2.56 -6.16 -18.34
CA ARG A 118 -3.70 -5.94 -17.47
C ARG A 118 -4.37 -4.58 -17.59
N SER A 119 -3.70 -3.57 -18.15
CA SER A 119 -4.15 -2.17 -18.17
C SER A 119 -4.55 -1.66 -16.76
N ALA A 120 -3.77 -2.04 -15.76
CA ALA A 120 -3.96 -1.70 -14.35
C ALA A 120 -2.64 -1.18 -13.78
N PRO A 121 -2.67 -0.34 -12.73
CA PRO A 121 -1.45 0.10 -12.08
C PRO A 121 -0.54 -1.05 -11.66
N VAL A 122 0.77 -0.85 -11.78
CA VAL A 122 1.80 -1.86 -11.49
C VAL A 122 2.41 -1.61 -10.13
N LEU A 123 2.51 -2.65 -9.31
CA LEU A 123 3.17 -2.59 -8.01
C LEU A 123 4.69 -2.63 -8.23
N VAL A 124 5.38 -1.49 -8.01
CA VAL A 124 6.85 -1.43 -8.09
C VAL A 124 7.44 -1.90 -6.78
N VAL A 125 8.03 -3.10 -6.76
CA VAL A 125 8.48 -3.76 -5.52
C VAL A 125 9.77 -4.56 -5.72
N PRO A 126 10.77 -4.40 -4.82
CA PRO A 126 10.87 -3.42 -3.73
C PRO A 126 11.32 -2.04 -4.24
N ALA A 127 10.50 -1.01 -4.00
CA ALA A 127 10.72 0.33 -4.58
C ALA A 127 11.93 1.09 -3.98
N ASP A 128 12.40 0.69 -2.80
CA ASP A 128 13.57 1.25 -2.13
C ASP A 128 14.90 0.67 -2.64
N ALA A 129 14.88 -0.48 -3.32
CA ALA A 129 16.10 -1.20 -3.74
C ALA A 129 16.97 -0.42 -4.76
N LEU A 130 16.36 0.40 -5.62
CA LEU A 130 17.07 1.16 -6.67
C LEU A 130 17.33 2.62 -6.28
N GLY A 131 17.12 2.95 -5.02
CA GLY A 131 17.34 4.28 -4.48
C GLY A 131 16.29 5.32 -4.91
N SER A 132 16.36 6.50 -4.30
CA SER A 132 15.35 7.54 -4.45
C SER A 132 15.26 8.17 -5.86
N SER A 133 16.33 8.11 -6.64
CA SER A 133 16.33 8.61 -8.03
C SER A 133 15.44 7.79 -8.97
N TYR A 134 15.17 6.53 -8.63
CA TYR A 134 14.35 5.65 -9.46
C TYR A 134 12.92 6.17 -9.62
N ALA A 135 12.36 6.78 -8.58
CA ALA A 135 11.04 7.41 -8.64
C ALA A 135 10.90 8.43 -9.78
N ARG A 136 11.97 9.20 -10.06
CA ARG A 136 11.97 10.19 -11.14
C ARG A 136 12.36 9.60 -12.50
N THR A 137 13.14 8.53 -12.49
CA THR A 137 13.63 7.92 -13.73
C THR A 137 12.60 6.99 -14.37
N LEU A 138 11.86 6.22 -13.58
CA LEU A 138 10.92 5.23 -14.10
C LEU A 138 9.83 5.84 -14.99
N PRO A 139 9.14 6.94 -14.65
CA PRO A 139 8.12 7.53 -15.52
C PRO A 139 8.66 8.04 -16.86
N VAL A 140 9.95 8.40 -16.92
CA VAL A 140 10.63 8.78 -18.17
C VAL A 140 10.85 7.57 -19.06
N LEU A 141 11.19 6.42 -18.45
CA LEU A 141 11.46 5.18 -19.18
C LEU A 141 10.18 4.47 -19.62
N VAL A 142 9.10 4.63 -18.87
CA VAL A 142 7.79 3.96 -19.11
C VAL A 142 6.65 4.98 -19.05
N PRO A 143 6.59 5.92 -19.97
CA PRO A 143 5.60 7.00 -19.93
C PRO A 143 4.18 6.46 -20.02
N GLY A 144 3.26 7.04 -19.23
CA GLY A 144 1.84 6.68 -19.22
C GLY A 144 1.50 5.38 -18.48
N VAL A 145 2.43 4.81 -17.74
CA VAL A 145 2.18 3.65 -16.88
C VAL A 145 1.93 4.11 -15.45
N ASP A 146 0.75 3.81 -14.94
CA ASP A 146 0.41 4.04 -13.55
C ASP A 146 1.15 3.04 -12.64
N VAL A 147 1.75 3.55 -11.57
CA VAL A 147 2.53 2.73 -10.63
C VAL A 147 2.11 2.96 -9.18
N VAL A 148 2.31 1.93 -8.38
CA VAL A 148 2.18 1.95 -6.91
C VAL A 148 3.48 1.39 -6.32
N PRO A 149 4.41 2.23 -5.87
CA PRO A 149 5.64 1.76 -5.24
C PRO A 149 5.37 1.14 -3.87
N TRP A 150 6.01 0.02 -3.58
CA TRP A 150 5.97 -0.69 -2.31
C TRP A 150 7.38 -0.97 -1.80
N GLY A 151 7.66 -0.57 -0.57
CA GLY A 151 8.94 -0.81 0.08
C GLY A 151 9.08 -0.07 1.41
N ARG A 152 10.30 -0.04 1.92
CA ARG A 152 10.68 0.71 3.12
C ARG A 152 10.87 2.19 2.77
N LEU A 153 9.78 2.81 2.33
CA LEU A 153 9.77 4.18 1.83
C LEU A 153 9.59 5.16 3.00
N GLU A 154 10.61 5.95 3.27
CA GLU A 154 10.51 7.10 4.16
C GLU A 154 9.62 8.17 3.52
N ARG A 155 9.08 9.08 4.34
CA ARG A 155 8.14 10.11 3.89
C ARG A 155 8.60 10.84 2.61
N TYR A 156 9.85 11.33 2.58
CA TYR A 156 10.37 12.07 1.43
C TYR A 156 10.43 11.23 0.14
N GLN A 157 10.66 9.91 0.25
CA GLN A 157 10.65 8.99 -0.89
C GLN A 157 9.23 8.81 -1.42
N CYS A 158 8.27 8.68 -0.52
CA CYS A 158 6.86 8.64 -0.88
C CYS A 158 6.45 9.91 -1.63
N GLU A 159 6.83 11.11 -1.11
CA GLU A 159 6.60 12.38 -1.79
C GLU A 159 7.20 12.39 -3.21
N MET A 160 8.43 11.91 -3.37
CA MET A 160 9.07 11.81 -4.68
C MET A 160 8.31 10.91 -5.66
N TRP A 161 7.77 9.79 -5.20
CA TRP A 161 7.00 8.90 -6.04
C TRP A 161 5.66 9.51 -6.46
N LEU A 162 4.95 10.13 -5.53
CA LEU A 162 3.68 10.78 -5.83
C LEU A 162 3.87 12.02 -6.71
N ASP A 163 4.93 12.81 -6.50
CA ASP A 163 5.30 13.92 -7.38
C ASP A 163 5.66 13.46 -8.80
N ALA A 164 6.19 12.27 -8.92
CA ALA A 164 6.49 11.64 -10.20
C ALA A 164 5.27 10.97 -10.87
N GLY A 165 4.08 11.03 -10.24
CA GLY A 165 2.82 10.53 -10.79
C GLY A 165 2.38 9.16 -10.32
N ALA A 166 3.00 8.58 -9.27
CA ALA A 166 2.48 7.37 -8.66
C ALA A 166 1.06 7.60 -8.11
N VAL A 167 0.16 6.64 -8.30
CA VAL A 167 -1.25 6.77 -7.89
C VAL A 167 -1.47 6.54 -6.40
N ALA A 168 -0.59 5.76 -5.78
CA ALA A 168 -0.53 5.53 -4.34
C ALA A 168 0.87 5.02 -3.98
N VAL A 169 1.18 4.90 -2.70
CA VAL A 169 2.40 4.30 -2.16
C VAL A 169 2.05 3.25 -1.11
N VAL A 170 2.81 2.15 -1.05
CA VAL A 170 2.69 1.14 0.01
C VAL A 170 3.92 1.24 0.90
N VAL A 171 3.71 1.60 2.17
CA VAL A 171 4.78 1.81 3.15
C VAL A 171 4.89 0.59 4.05
N GLN A 172 6.06 -0.07 3.99
CA GLN A 172 6.38 -1.24 4.79
C GLN A 172 7.49 -0.91 5.80
N ASP A 173 7.37 -1.40 7.02
CA ASP A 173 8.41 -1.36 8.08
C ASP A 173 8.98 0.04 8.39
N VAL A 174 8.28 1.10 8.05
CA VAL A 174 8.66 2.49 8.36
C VAL A 174 7.77 3.08 9.44
N ILE A 175 6.45 3.04 9.24
CA ILE A 175 5.47 3.57 10.21
C ILE A 175 5.32 2.57 11.36
N VAL A 176 5.02 1.32 11.03
CA VAL A 176 4.97 0.21 11.98
C VAL A 176 6.18 -0.67 11.72
N ARG A 177 7.07 -0.76 12.69
CA ARG A 177 8.28 -1.59 12.61
C ARG A 177 8.09 -2.89 13.35
N PRO A 178 8.61 -4.01 12.81
CA PRO A 178 8.56 -5.30 13.52
C PRO A 178 9.43 -5.29 14.81
N GLU A 179 10.44 -4.43 14.86
CA GLU A 179 11.33 -4.27 16.00
C GLU A 179 11.38 -2.81 16.44
N ILE A 180 11.02 -2.56 17.69
CA ILE A 180 11.15 -1.24 18.35
C ILE A 180 12.14 -1.39 19.49
N SER A 181 13.02 -0.40 19.67
CA SER A 181 13.98 -0.38 20.76
C SER A 181 13.24 -0.52 22.11
N PRO A 182 13.74 -1.34 23.04
CA PRO A 182 13.09 -1.56 24.34
C PRO A 182 12.99 -0.29 25.20
N ASP A 183 13.74 0.75 24.86
CA ASP A 183 13.74 2.04 25.60
C ASP A 183 12.67 3.01 25.07
N VAL A 184 11.89 2.65 24.05
CA VAL A 184 10.89 3.52 23.41
C VAL A 184 9.51 2.92 23.58
N ASN A 185 8.52 3.74 23.95
CA ASN A 185 7.11 3.32 23.96
C ASN A 185 6.66 3.03 22.50
N PRO A 186 6.30 1.78 22.18
CA PRO A 186 5.95 1.40 20.82
C PRO A 186 4.83 2.25 20.21
N LEU A 187 3.80 2.57 20.96
CA LEU A 187 2.65 3.34 20.48
C LEU A 187 3.00 4.80 20.23
N GLU A 188 3.82 5.42 21.08
CA GLU A 188 4.28 6.80 20.88
C GLU A 188 5.16 6.90 19.62
N GLU A 189 6.00 5.90 19.38
CA GLU A 189 6.83 5.87 18.17
C GLU A 189 5.98 5.70 16.91
N VAL A 190 4.98 4.81 16.93
CA VAL A 190 4.03 4.66 15.81
C VAL A 190 3.26 5.96 15.60
N ALA A 191 2.73 6.58 16.64
CA ALA A 191 2.01 7.86 16.55
C ALA A 191 2.90 8.96 15.93
N ARG A 192 4.12 9.11 16.41
CA ARG A 192 5.08 10.10 15.88
C ARG A 192 5.37 9.87 14.39
N ARG A 193 5.51 8.62 13.97
CA ARG A 193 5.75 8.25 12.56
C ARG A 193 4.49 8.45 11.73
N ALA A 194 3.36 7.95 12.18
CA ALA A 194 2.06 8.07 11.50
C ALA A 194 1.71 9.55 11.28
N ALA A 195 1.88 10.42 12.27
CA ALA A 195 1.66 11.86 12.16
C ALA A 195 2.49 12.51 11.04
N SER A 196 3.70 12.01 10.80
CA SER A 196 4.53 12.50 9.69
C SER A 196 3.96 12.19 8.31
N PHE A 197 3.12 11.14 8.19
CA PHE A 197 2.45 10.74 6.96
C PHE A 197 0.99 11.25 6.89
N GLY A 198 0.32 11.47 8.03
CA GLY A 198 -1.10 11.85 8.12
C GLY A 198 -1.44 13.23 7.52
N ASN A 199 -0.49 14.15 7.47
CA ASN A 199 -0.67 15.50 6.88
C ASN A 199 -0.82 15.52 5.34
N TRP A 200 -0.85 14.35 4.68
CA TRP A 200 -0.92 14.24 3.21
C TRP A 200 -2.24 14.67 2.61
N ARG A 201 -3.37 14.47 3.32
CA ARG A 201 -4.67 15.00 2.87
C ARG A 201 -4.65 16.52 2.73
N GLN A 202 -3.87 17.24 3.54
CA GLN A 202 -3.72 18.69 3.41
C GLN A 202 -2.88 19.09 2.18
N LEU A 203 -1.94 18.25 1.76
CA LEU A 203 -1.14 18.47 0.55
C LEU A 203 -1.98 18.18 -0.71
N GLU A 204 -2.82 17.16 -0.69
CA GLU A 204 -3.74 16.82 -1.80
C GLU A 204 -4.76 17.94 -2.02
N THR A 205 -5.36 18.45 -0.97
CA THR A 205 -6.31 19.58 -1.05
C THR A 205 -5.62 20.83 -1.62
N ARG A 206 -4.40 21.13 -1.22
CA ARG A 206 -3.61 22.26 -1.76
C ARG A 206 -3.23 22.10 -3.23
N ARG A 207 -2.99 20.86 -3.69
CA ARG A 207 -2.72 20.57 -5.12
C ARG A 207 -3.97 20.66 -5.96
N ALA A 208 -5.11 20.17 -5.47
CA ALA A 208 -6.41 20.28 -6.13
C ALA A 208 -6.85 21.76 -6.27
N ASP A 209 -6.52 22.61 -5.29
CA ASP A 209 -6.86 24.02 -5.25
C ASP A 209 -5.87 24.94 -6.03
N GLY A 210 -4.86 24.37 -6.69
CA GLY A 210 -3.93 25.13 -7.54
C GLY A 210 -3.04 26.13 -6.80
N VAL A 211 -2.89 26.02 -5.49
CA VAL A 211 -2.08 26.92 -4.64
C VAL A 211 -0.71 26.28 -4.39
N GLY A 212 0.21 26.47 -5.31
CA GLY A 212 1.59 26.00 -5.14
C GLY A 212 2.38 25.94 -6.44
N ALA A 213 2.54 27.09 -7.12
CA ALA A 213 3.57 27.30 -8.13
C ALA A 213 4.48 28.44 -7.66
#